data_a74faced09ed3c313ebeaded77b46aec
#
_entry.id   a74faced09ed3c313ebeaded77b46aec
#
_cell.length_a   1.000
_cell.length_b   1.000
_cell.length_c   1.000
_cell.angle_alpha   90.00
_cell.angle_beta   90.00
_cell.angle_gamma   90.00
#
_symmetry.space_group_name_H-M   'P 1'
#
loop_
_entity.id
_entity.type
_entity.pdbx_description
1 polymer ?
#
loop_
_entity_poly.entity_id
_entity_poly.type
_entity_poly.pdbx_seq_one_letter_code
_entity_poly.pdbx_strand_id
1 'polypeptide(L)'
;WKTHTFRSYNIQLPPARVIPGRTNPYVDFLEGVKDKLTSLGFEEFDGPLVETDFWNSDALFMPQFHAARDIHDVYYLKNPTHAKSIEEPFLSRVAEIHETGGDSGSRGWNYRFDRDFTRQLLLRSQGTVLSAHQLAKAKIPGKYFGIARCFRYDKVDATHLSDFYQTEGIVLGE
;
A
#
# COMPACT_ATOMS: atom_id res chain seq x y z
N TRP A 1 -19.17 -49.13 -33.12
CA TRP A 1 -17.70 -49.04 -33.02
C TRP A 1 -17.02 -50.03 -33.98
N LYS A 2 -17.68 -51.09 -34.39
CA LYS A 2 -17.12 -52.08 -35.37
C LYS A 2 -16.92 -51.50 -36.78
N THR A 3 -17.55 -50.39 -37.11
CA THR A 3 -17.46 -49.72 -38.43
C THR A 3 -16.59 -48.46 -38.41
N HIS A 4 -16.01 -48.09 -37.26
CA HIS A 4 -15.15 -46.95 -37.16
C HIS A 4 -13.68 -47.28 -37.48
N THR A 5 -13.10 -46.54 -38.40
CA THR A 5 -11.66 -46.57 -38.67
C THR A 5 -10.99 -45.63 -37.71
N PHE A 6 -10.20 -46.19 -36.79
CA PHE A 6 -9.44 -45.39 -35.84
C PHE A 6 -8.23 -44.75 -36.53
N ARG A 7 -7.92 -43.50 -36.16
CA ARG A 7 -6.74 -42.82 -36.65
C ARG A 7 -5.49 -43.58 -36.21
N SER A 8 -4.67 -43.96 -37.19
CA SER A 8 -3.34 -44.53 -36.91
C SER A 8 -2.38 -43.43 -36.46
N TYR A 9 -1.66 -43.66 -35.39
CA TYR A 9 -0.58 -42.78 -34.91
C TYR A 9 0.62 -43.63 -34.53
N ASN A 10 1.80 -43.03 -34.70
CA ASN A 10 3.06 -43.69 -34.38
C ASN A 10 3.34 -43.62 -32.87
N ILE A 11 3.18 -44.73 -32.16
CA ILE A 11 3.43 -44.83 -30.71
C ILE A 11 4.91 -44.75 -30.33
N GLN A 12 5.81 -44.86 -31.31
CA GLN A 12 7.26 -44.74 -31.05
C GLN A 12 7.73 -43.28 -31.09
N LEU A 13 6.93 -42.36 -31.61
CA LEU A 13 7.24 -40.96 -31.57
C LEU A 13 6.89 -40.39 -30.17
N PRO A 14 7.87 -39.83 -29.45
CA PRO A 14 7.53 -39.19 -28.20
C PRO A 14 6.62 -37.99 -28.45
N PRO A 15 5.67 -37.70 -27.54
CA PRO A 15 4.83 -36.53 -27.67
C PRO A 15 5.71 -35.26 -27.67
N ALA A 16 5.21 -34.22 -28.34
CA ALA A 16 5.88 -32.92 -28.32
C ALA A 16 6.09 -32.47 -26.86
N ARG A 17 7.32 -32.15 -26.54
CA ARG A 17 7.65 -31.67 -25.19
C ARG A 17 7.01 -30.30 -24.98
N VAL A 18 5.96 -30.24 -24.20
CA VAL A 18 5.37 -28.99 -23.73
C VAL A 18 6.15 -28.56 -22.50
N ILE A 19 6.79 -27.39 -22.59
CA ILE A 19 7.43 -26.74 -21.42
C ILE A 19 6.39 -25.77 -20.87
N PRO A 20 5.71 -26.10 -19.76
CA PRO A 20 4.75 -25.18 -19.17
C PRO A 20 5.48 -23.93 -18.62
N GLY A 21 4.80 -22.78 -18.67
CA GLY A 21 5.23 -21.60 -17.96
C GLY A 21 5.22 -21.84 -16.45
N ARG A 22 5.85 -20.93 -15.71
CA ARG A 22 5.86 -20.93 -14.24
C ARG A 22 5.38 -19.56 -13.75
N THR A 23 4.58 -19.57 -12.71
CA THR A 23 4.25 -18.38 -11.95
C THR A 23 5.44 -17.99 -11.06
N ASN A 24 5.46 -16.72 -10.63
CA ASN A 24 6.44 -16.26 -9.67
C ASN A 24 6.04 -16.76 -8.27
N PRO A 25 6.88 -17.56 -7.57
CA PRO A 25 6.51 -18.12 -6.26
C PRO A 25 6.19 -17.05 -5.20
N TYR A 26 6.77 -15.86 -5.32
CA TYR A 26 6.47 -14.77 -4.43
C TYR A 26 5.07 -14.19 -4.65
N VAL A 27 4.65 -14.06 -5.91
CA VAL A 27 3.29 -13.65 -6.26
C VAL A 27 2.28 -14.71 -5.79
N ASP A 28 2.57 -15.99 -6.00
CA ASP A 28 1.70 -17.10 -5.52
C ASP A 28 1.54 -17.05 -3.99
N PHE A 29 2.60 -16.71 -3.26
CA PHE A 29 2.52 -16.51 -1.81
C PHE A 29 1.61 -15.34 -1.44
N LEU A 30 1.76 -14.18 -2.11
CA LEU A 30 0.91 -13.02 -1.85
C LEU A 30 -0.57 -13.30 -2.16
N GLU A 31 -0.87 -13.99 -3.26
CA GLU A 31 -2.24 -14.40 -3.57
C GLU A 31 -2.80 -15.36 -2.52
N GLY A 32 -2.00 -16.29 -2.02
CA GLY A 32 -2.40 -17.17 -0.91
C GLY A 32 -2.70 -16.41 0.40
N VAL A 33 -1.99 -15.30 0.67
CA VAL A 33 -2.30 -14.41 1.81
C VAL A 33 -3.64 -13.71 1.59
N LYS A 34 -3.92 -13.21 0.37
CA LYS A 34 -5.19 -12.57 0.01
C LYS A 34 -6.36 -13.53 0.18
N ASP A 35 -6.25 -14.73 -0.36
CA ASP A 35 -7.28 -15.77 -0.24
C ASP A 35 -7.60 -16.08 1.23
N LYS A 36 -6.58 -16.17 2.07
CA LYS A 36 -6.75 -16.42 3.48
C LYS A 36 -7.47 -15.28 4.20
N LEU A 37 -7.09 -14.03 3.96
CA LEU A 37 -7.74 -12.87 4.57
C LEU A 37 -9.18 -12.71 4.09
N THR A 38 -9.42 -12.89 2.80
CA THR A 38 -10.77 -12.86 2.22
C THR A 38 -11.65 -13.96 2.83
N SER A 39 -11.11 -15.17 3.04
CA SER A 39 -11.85 -16.26 3.71
C SER A 39 -12.21 -15.97 5.18
N LEU A 40 -11.49 -15.06 5.84
CA LEU A 40 -11.77 -14.56 7.18
C LEU A 40 -12.76 -13.39 7.20
N GLY A 41 -13.30 -13.02 6.03
CA GLY A 41 -14.29 -11.96 5.86
C GLY A 41 -13.72 -10.54 5.78
N PHE A 42 -12.43 -10.40 5.41
CA PHE A 42 -11.85 -9.11 5.12
C PHE A 42 -12.10 -8.70 3.67
N GLU A 43 -12.35 -7.43 3.45
CA GLU A 43 -12.44 -6.77 2.15
C GLU A 43 -11.07 -6.20 1.77
N GLU A 44 -10.57 -6.51 0.56
CA GLU A 44 -9.30 -5.99 0.08
C GLU A 44 -9.42 -4.52 -0.33
N PHE A 45 -8.45 -3.71 0.07
CA PHE A 45 -8.26 -2.35 -0.44
C PHE A 45 -6.86 -2.16 -1.01
N ASP A 46 -6.75 -1.27 -1.96
CA ASP A 46 -5.48 -0.89 -2.59
C ASP A 46 -5.46 0.62 -2.85
N GLY A 47 -4.31 1.14 -3.29
CA GLY A 47 -4.14 2.54 -3.62
C GLY A 47 -2.83 2.81 -4.38
N PRO A 48 -2.59 4.10 -4.73
CA PRO A 48 -1.48 4.48 -5.58
C PRO A 48 -0.11 4.23 -4.93
N LEU A 49 0.91 3.98 -5.77
CA LEU A 49 2.31 3.88 -5.32
C LEU A 49 2.91 5.24 -5.01
N VAL A 50 2.49 6.26 -5.78
CA VAL A 50 2.91 7.65 -5.58
C VAL A 50 1.89 8.34 -4.71
N GLU A 51 2.36 8.88 -3.60
CA GLU A 51 1.55 9.56 -2.60
C GLU A 51 2.07 10.95 -2.29
N THR A 52 1.29 11.72 -1.58
CA THR A 52 1.74 12.96 -0.96
C THR A 52 2.33 12.69 0.41
N ASP A 53 3.21 13.56 0.87
CA ASP A 53 3.72 13.51 2.24
C ASP A 53 2.59 13.65 3.26
N PHE A 54 1.50 14.30 2.87
CA PHE A 54 0.26 14.36 3.64
C PHE A 54 -0.23 12.98 4.07
N TRP A 55 -0.51 12.10 3.11
CA TRP A 55 -1.02 10.75 3.39
C TRP A 55 0.05 9.84 3.96
N ASN A 56 1.32 10.03 3.55
CA ASN A 56 2.42 9.21 4.03
C ASN A 56 2.79 9.48 5.48
N SER A 57 2.55 10.70 5.98
CA SER A 57 3.03 11.11 7.31
C SER A 57 2.05 11.99 8.08
N ASP A 58 1.56 13.10 7.51
CA ASP A 58 0.78 14.08 8.24
C ASP A 58 -0.58 13.51 8.71
N ALA A 59 -1.29 12.79 7.86
CA ALA A 59 -2.55 12.12 8.20
C ALA A 59 -2.39 11.05 9.29
N LEU A 60 -1.17 10.59 9.55
CA LEU A 60 -0.81 9.67 10.63
C LEU A 60 -0.31 10.41 11.89
N PHE A 61 -0.53 11.71 11.96
CA PHE A 61 -0.14 12.58 13.07
C PHE A 61 1.36 12.68 13.34
N MET A 62 2.19 12.41 12.32
CA MET A 62 3.64 12.58 12.39
C MET A 62 4.01 14.02 12.04
N PRO A 63 4.52 14.84 12.97
CA PRO A 63 4.80 16.26 12.72
C PRO A 63 5.91 16.43 11.68
N GLN A 64 5.85 17.55 10.95
CA GLN A 64 6.73 17.82 9.81
C GLN A 64 8.21 17.96 10.17
N PHE A 65 8.51 18.27 11.42
CA PHE A 65 9.88 18.41 11.95
C PHE A 65 10.39 17.15 12.68
N HIS A 66 9.62 16.05 12.70
CA HIS A 66 10.00 14.89 13.50
C HIS A 66 11.07 14.04 12.80
N ALA A 67 12.11 13.66 13.55
CA ALA A 67 13.21 12.85 13.05
C ALA A 67 12.78 11.47 12.48
N ALA A 68 11.59 10.96 12.85
CA ALA A 68 11.05 9.74 12.27
C ALA A 68 10.81 9.83 10.75
N ARG A 69 10.67 11.05 10.19
CA ARG A 69 10.57 11.22 8.72
C ARG A 69 11.91 10.94 8.05
N ASP A 70 13.02 11.28 8.70
CA ASP A 70 14.36 11.00 8.19
C ASP A 70 14.67 9.49 8.22
N ILE A 71 14.15 8.76 9.23
CA ILE A 71 14.34 7.31 9.36
C ILE A 71 13.64 6.53 8.24
N HIS A 72 12.58 7.08 7.67
CA HIS A 72 11.84 6.41 6.60
C HIS A 72 12.56 6.44 5.24
N ASP A 73 13.63 7.21 5.08
CA ASP A 73 14.45 7.30 3.86
C ASP A 73 13.61 7.27 2.58
N VAL A 74 12.76 8.29 2.41
CA VAL A 74 11.71 8.32 1.39
C VAL A 74 12.27 8.70 0.03
N TYR A 75 11.82 8.03 -1.03
CA TYR A 75 12.06 8.44 -2.41
C TYR A 75 11.10 9.56 -2.83
N TYR A 76 11.59 10.79 -2.91
CA TYR A 76 10.84 11.91 -3.46
C TYR A 76 10.87 11.95 -4.99
N LEU A 77 9.77 12.35 -5.61
CA LEU A 77 9.68 12.50 -7.05
C LEU A 77 10.41 13.78 -7.51
N LYS A 78 11.10 13.68 -8.67
CA LYS A 78 11.77 14.83 -9.28
C LYS A 78 10.87 15.64 -10.20
N ASN A 79 9.87 15.01 -10.83
CA ASN A 79 8.93 15.65 -11.74
C ASN A 79 7.66 14.81 -11.92
N PRO A 80 6.46 15.32 -11.55
CA PRO A 80 6.27 16.55 -10.76
C PRO A 80 6.75 16.34 -9.30
N THR A 81 7.16 17.44 -8.65
CA THR A 81 7.62 17.41 -7.25
C THR A 81 6.48 17.50 -6.26
N HIS A 82 5.37 18.15 -6.62
CA HIS A 82 4.24 18.42 -5.74
C HIS A 82 2.91 18.08 -6.42
N ALA A 83 1.96 17.62 -5.63
CA ALA A 83 0.57 17.51 -6.04
C ALA A 83 -0.05 18.91 -6.25
N LYS A 84 -1.02 19.01 -7.14
CA LYS A 84 -1.75 20.27 -7.38
C LYS A 84 -2.54 20.71 -6.14
N SER A 85 -3.17 19.77 -5.47
CA SER A 85 -3.96 20.00 -4.26
C SER A 85 -4.04 18.72 -3.43
N ILE A 86 -4.40 18.87 -2.17
CA ILE A 86 -4.84 17.78 -1.28
C ILE A 86 -6.34 17.97 -1.04
N GLU A 87 -7.04 16.89 -0.88
CA GLU A 87 -8.49 16.86 -0.74
C GLU A 87 -8.94 17.55 0.57
N GLU A 88 -9.92 18.46 0.45
CA GLU A 88 -10.61 19.01 1.61
C GLU A 88 -11.81 18.12 1.99
N PRO A 89 -12.20 18.02 3.27
CA PRO A 89 -11.68 18.81 4.41
C PRO A 89 -10.46 18.20 5.11
N PHE A 90 -9.84 17.13 4.56
CA PHE A 90 -8.76 16.40 5.24
C PHE A 90 -7.56 17.30 5.53
N LEU A 91 -7.11 18.10 4.53
CA LEU A 91 -5.98 18.99 4.71
C LEU A 91 -6.19 19.98 5.86
N SER A 92 -7.34 20.66 5.88
CA SER A 92 -7.63 21.68 6.90
C SER A 92 -7.75 21.06 8.29
N ARG A 93 -8.43 19.91 8.41
CA ARG A 93 -8.59 19.21 9.70
C ARG A 93 -7.27 18.70 10.26
N VAL A 94 -6.45 18.07 9.42
CA VAL A 94 -5.13 17.56 9.84
C VAL A 94 -4.22 18.71 10.24
N ALA A 95 -4.18 19.80 9.48
CA ALA A 95 -3.40 20.99 9.82
C ALA A 95 -3.81 21.55 11.19
N GLU A 96 -5.10 21.72 11.44
CA GLU A 96 -5.63 22.21 12.73
C GLU A 96 -5.25 21.29 13.89
N ILE A 97 -5.37 19.96 13.70
CA ILE A 97 -5.01 18.98 14.73
C ILE A 97 -3.49 19.02 15.01
N HIS A 98 -2.66 19.17 13.99
CA HIS A 98 -1.23 19.30 14.15
C HIS A 98 -0.85 20.59 14.90
N GLU A 99 -1.49 21.70 14.58
CA GLU A 99 -1.17 23.00 15.18
C GLU A 99 -1.64 23.11 16.64
N THR A 100 -2.89 22.77 16.90
CA THR A 100 -3.56 23.06 18.18
C THR A 100 -4.25 21.86 18.83
N GLY A 101 -4.36 20.74 18.10
CA GLY A 101 -5.14 19.58 18.51
C GLY A 101 -6.61 19.64 18.11
N GLY A 102 -7.13 20.80 17.67
CA GLY A 102 -8.51 20.95 17.23
C GLY A 102 -9.53 20.39 18.23
N ASP A 103 -10.50 19.66 17.73
CA ASP A 103 -11.56 18.99 18.50
C ASP A 103 -11.18 17.58 19.01
N SER A 104 -9.94 17.13 18.78
CA SER A 104 -9.49 15.76 19.11
C SER A 104 -9.19 15.50 20.59
N GLY A 105 -9.17 16.54 21.43
CA GLY A 105 -8.70 16.46 22.82
C GLY A 105 -7.18 16.43 22.95
N SER A 106 -6.44 16.42 21.86
CA SER A 106 -4.98 16.58 21.83
C SER A 106 -4.58 18.04 22.04
N ARG A 107 -3.31 18.28 22.40
CA ARG A 107 -2.72 19.64 22.42
C ARG A 107 -2.06 20.02 21.10
N GLY A 108 -2.08 19.14 20.10
CA GLY A 108 -1.31 19.29 18.88
C GLY A 108 0.20 19.29 19.14
N TRP A 109 0.95 19.73 18.15
CA TRP A 109 2.40 19.82 18.20
C TRP A 109 2.90 21.26 18.34
N ASN A 110 1.97 22.26 18.37
CA ASN A 110 2.24 23.69 18.56
C ASN A 110 3.28 24.26 17.57
N TYR A 111 3.15 23.92 16.28
CA TYR A 111 3.96 24.49 15.21
C TYR A 111 3.05 24.93 14.07
N ARG A 112 3.55 25.78 13.19
CA ARG A 112 2.84 26.20 11.99
C ARG A 112 2.92 25.09 10.94
N PHE A 113 1.78 24.54 10.57
CA PHE A 113 1.70 23.49 9.54
C PHE A 113 2.03 24.06 8.15
N ASP A 114 3.02 23.46 7.48
CA ASP A 114 3.43 23.86 6.13
C ASP A 114 2.58 23.12 5.08
N ARG A 115 1.66 23.87 4.46
CA ARG A 115 0.73 23.36 3.44
C ARG A 115 1.39 23.12 2.09
N ASP A 116 2.59 23.64 1.86
CA ASP A 116 3.34 23.39 0.64
C ASP A 116 4.18 22.12 0.79
N PHE A 117 4.90 21.99 1.89
CA PHE A 117 5.66 20.79 2.24
C PHE A 117 4.81 19.51 2.15
N THR A 118 3.60 19.53 2.72
CA THR A 118 2.71 18.37 2.77
C THR A 118 2.27 17.86 1.37
N ARG A 119 2.39 18.70 0.32
CA ARG A 119 2.06 18.33 -1.07
C ARG A 119 3.20 17.65 -1.82
N GLN A 120 4.39 17.51 -1.24
CA GLN A 120 5.51 16.82 -1.87
C GLN A 120 5.11 15.40 -2.25
N LEU A 121 5.49 14.99 -3.47
CA LEU A 121 5.21 13.66 -3.99
C LEU A 121 6.37 12.70 -3.73
N LEU A 122 6.02 11.52 -3.31
CA LEU A 122 6.96 10.47 -2.93
C LEU A 122 6.43 9.08 -3.30
N LEU A 123 7.30 8.08 -3.28
CA LEU A 123 6.89 6.69 -3.25
C LEU A 123 6.54 6.32 -1.80
N ARG A 124 5.36 5.74 -1.58
CA ARG A 124 4.90 5.40 -0.23
C ARG A 124 5.92 4.55 0.52
N SER A 125 6.27 4.96 1.73
CA SER A 125 7.29 4.32 2.57
C SER A 125 6.73 3.28 3.53
N GLN A 126 5.41 3.17 3.62
CA GLN A 126 4.69 2.27 4.52
C GLN A 126 3.29 1.94 4.00
N GLY A 127 2.77 0.78 4.41
CA GLY A 127 1.43 0.31 4.06
C GLY A 127 0.31 1.10 4.75
N THR A 128 0.59 1.70 5.90
CA THR A 128 -0.35 2.47 6.72
C THR A 128 -0.93 3.69 5.97
N VAL A 129 -0.26 4.15 4.93
CA VAL A 129 -0.82 5.14 3.97
C VAL A 129 -2.16 4.65 3.40
N LEU A 130 -2.22 3.41 2.98
CA LEU A 130 -3.45 2.81 2.45
C LEU A 130 -4.52 2.65 3.52
N SER A 131 -4.10 2.34 4.74
CA SER A 131 -5.00 2.27 5.90
C SER A 131 -5.63 3.64 6.20
N ALA A 132 -4.86 4.73 6.12
CA ALA A 132 -5.37 6.09 6.28
C ALA A 132 -6.44 6.43 5.23
N HIS A 133 -6.18 6.14 3.95
CA HIS A 133 -7.16 6.30 2.87
C HIS A 133 -8.40 5.44 3.09
N GLN A 134 -8.24 4.21 3.55
CA GLN A 134 -9.37 3.31 3.79
C GLN A 134 -10.22 3.80 4.96
N LEU A 135 -9.62 4.26 6.06
CA LEU A 135 -10.33 4.80 7.22
C LEU A 135 -11.20 6.00 6.86
N ALA A 136 -10.75 6.85 5.92
CA ALA A 136 -11.52 8.01 5.45
C ALA A 136 -12.87 7.65 4.79
N LYS A 137 -13.04 6.42 4.32
CA LYS A 137 -14.23 5.92 3.59
C LYS A 137 -14.81 4.63 4.16
N ALA A 138 -14.23 4.09 5.24
CA ALA A 138 -14.63 2.83 5.82
C ALA A 138 -16.07 2.83 6.33
N LYS A 139 -16.75 1.71 6.18
CA LYS A 139 -18.06 1.45 6.77
C LYS A 139 -17.89 0.72 8.10
N ILE A 140 -18.76 0.98 9.03
CA ILE A 140 -18.81 0.34 10.36
C ILE A 140 -20.13 -0.45 10.47
N PRO A 141 -20.10 -1.73 10.89
CA PRO A 141 -18.91 -2.55 11.12
C PRO A 141 -18.20 -2.94 9.81
N GLY A 142 -16.88 -3.23 9.88
CA GLY A 142 -16.13 -3.62 8.70
C GLY A 142 -14.78 -4.24 9.03
N LYS A 143 -14.28 -5.10 8.12
CA LYS A 143 -12.95 -5.69 8.17
C LYS A 143 -12.29 -5.44 6.84
N TYR A 144 -11.13 -4.81 6.85
CA TYR A 144 -10.43 -4.42 5.63
C TYR A 144 -8.98 -4.84 5.71
N PHE A 145 -8.36 -5.21 4.58
CA PHE A 145 -6.94 -5.48 4.50
C PHE A 145 -6.34 -4.93 3.21
N GLY A 146 -5.05 -4.62 3.24
CA GLY A 146 -4.28 -4.25 2.06
C GLY A 146 -2.89 -4.86 2.10
N ILE A 147 -2.37 -5.21 0.93
CA ILE A 147 -0.99 -5.65 0.75
C ILE A 147 -0.25 -4.59 -0.04
N ALA A 148 0.49 -3.75 0.67
CA ALA A 148 1.13 -2.58 0.14
C ALA A 148 2.58 -2.84 -0.25
N ARG A 149 2.95 -2.59 -1.50
CA ARG A 149 4.36 -2.46 -1.88
C ARG A 149 4.87 -1.10 -1.41
N CYS A 150 5.91 -1.09 -0.58
CA CYS A 150 6.50 0.08 0.05
C CYS A 150 7.94 0.27 -0.41
N PHE A 151 8.45 1.50 -0.31
CA PHE A 151 9.76 1.86 -0.83
C PHE A 151 10.53 2.68 0.19
N ARG A 152 11.79 2.31 0.45
CA ARG A 152 12.72 3.07 1.30
C ARG A 152 14.09 3.14 0.67
N TYR A 153 14.73 4.28 0.81
CA TYR A 153 16.10 4.52 0.30
C TYR A 153 17.16 4.00 1.29
N ASP A 154 16.92 2.82 1.85
CA ASP A 154 17.87 2.16 2.74
C ASP A 154 19.04 1.54 1.97
N LYS A 155 20.16 1.38 2.66
CA LYS A 155 21.27 0.57 2.14
C LYS A 155 20.82 -0.88 2.01
N VAL A 156 20.85 -1.40 0.78
CA VAL A 156 20.52 -2.79 0.51
C VAL A 156 21.56 -3.71 1.15
N ASP A 157 21.11 -4.62 2.01
CA ASP A 157 21.91 -5.65 2.67
C ASP A 157 21.12 -6.96 2.79
N ALA A 158 21.57 -7.88 3.64
CA ALA A 158 20.93 -9.19 3.83
C ALA A 158 19.51 -9.12 4.42
N THR A 159 19.12 -8.02 5.04
CA THR A 159 17.85 -7.84 5.75
C THR A 159 17.02 -6.66 5.25
N HIS A 160 17.59 -5.79 4.42
CA HIS A 160 16.96 -4.58 3.89
C HIS A 160 16.93 -4.59 2.37
N LEU A 161 15.74 -4.39 1.81
CA LEU A 161 15.52 -4.17 0.38
C LEU A 161 15.01 -2.74 0.17
N SER A 162 15.28 -2.19 -1.02
CA SER A 162 14.76 -0.87 -1.43
C SER A 162 13.25 -0.87 -1.63
N ASP A 163 12.65 -2.03 -1.81
CA ASP A 163 11.20 -2.22 -1.85
C ASP A 163 10.80 -3.53 -1.16
N PHE A 164 9.66 -3.50 -0.50
CA PHE A 164 9.12 -4.62 0.27
C PHE A 164 7.60 -4.53 0.36
N TYR A 165 6.97 -5.59 0.86
CA TYR A 165 5.52 -5.60 1.05
C TYR A 165 5.16 -5.56 2.53
N GLN A 166 4.12 -4.78 2.85
CA GLN A 166 3.48 -4.77 4.17
C GLN A 166 2.02 -5.16 4.02
N THR A 167 1.58 -6.07 4.87
CA THR A 167 0.15 -6.41 5.00
C THR A 167 -0.42 -5.65 6.18
N GLU A 168 -1.43 -4.84 5.91
CA GLU A 168 -2.16 -4.03 6.89
C GLU A 168 -3.57 -4.60 7.07
N GLY A 169 -4.11 -4.51 8.27
CA GLY A 169 -5.47 -4.95 8.58
C GLY A 169 -6.20 -3.96 9.48
N ILE A 170 -7.48 -3.71 9.17
CA ILE A 170 -8.36 -2.83 9.95
C ILE A 170 -9.62 -3.61 10.30
N VAL A 171 -9.97 -3.61 11.59
CA VAL A 171 -11.23 -4.16 12.07
C VAL A 171 -11.96 -3.06 12.82
N LEU A 172 -13.16 -2.71 12.32
CA LEU A 172 -14.03 -1.72 12.92
C LEU A 172 -15.27 -2.43 13.44
N GLY A 173 -15.56 -2.22 14.70
CA GLY A 173 -16.76 -2.73 15.41
C GLY A 173 -17.63 -1.60 15.91
N GLU A 174 -18.79 -1.95 16.46
CA GLU A 174 -19.65 -1.04 17.22
C GLU A 174 -19.07 -0.76 18.61
#